data_8a350022aa0ddb055028cee9f5c46c5f
#
_entry.id   8a350022aa0ddb055028cee9f5c46c5f
#
_cell.length_a   1.000
_cell.length_b   1.000
_cell.length_c   1.000
_cell.angle_alpha   90.00
_cell.angle_beta   90.00
_cell.angle_gamma   90.00
#
_symmetry.space_group_name_H-M   'P 1'
#
loop_
_entity.id
_entity.type
_entity.pdbx_description
1 polymer ?
#
loop_
_entity_poly.entity_id
_entity_poly.type
_entity_poly.pdbx_seq_one_letter_code
_entity_poly.pdbx_strand_id
1 'polypeptide(L)'
;MLCRCVLASLFTRTERIYLSMYIFFMSLGCDKNLVDSEEMLGALVSRGFEVTDDESQAEVIVVNTCCFIHDAKEESIQAILDMANYKTEGNLKALIVTGCLAQRYKEEITKEIPEVDAVLGTNSQAALLDAVDEALKGKVSHVFTPLEGIPQVPGKRMITTGGFYEYLKIAEGCDNHCTYCIIPKIRGNYRSVPMETLIEQAKQLAEQGVKELILVAQETTIYGTDLYGKKSLHLLLKELCKIPGIVWIRVLYCYPEEIYPELIETIRDEKKICHYLDLPIQHASDRILKRMGRRTSKQQLVDIVSTLRKEIPDIVLRTTLITGFPGETQEDHEELMEFVDQMEFDRLGVFTYSPEEDTPAATMEDQIPEEVKQDRQAELMELQQEISLERGEKCVGKDYLVMIEGKVADENAYVGRTYADAPGIDGYMFINTGELLMSGDFVKAHVTGSLEYDLIGEIADEYTE
;
A
#
# COMPACT_ATOMS: atom_id res chain seq x y z
N MET A 1 42.37 8.01 12.46
CA MET A 1 42.07 9.43 12.74
C MET A 1 42.36 10.37 11.57
N LEU A 2 42.93 9.90 10.46
CA LEU A 2 43.28 10.72 9.27
C LEU A 2 42.24 10.72 8.12
N CYS A 3 41.23 9.87 8.20
CA CYS A 3 40.19 9.76 7.09
C CYS A 3 39.02 10.75 7.20
N ARG A 4 38.78 11.34 8.39
CA ARG A 4 37.69 12.33 8.60
C ARG A 4 38.00 13.75 8.07
N CYS A 5 39.27 14.12 7.99
CA CYS A 5 39.65 15.49 7.57
C CYS A 5 39.67 15.73 6.06
N VAL A 6 39.75 14.67 5.23
CA VAL A 6 39.83 14.84 3.76
C VAL A 6 38.42 14.92 3.11
N LEU A 7 37.42 14.27 3.69
CA LEU A 7 36.02 14.36 3.22
C LEU A 7 35.37 15.71 3.53
N ALA A 8 35.78 16.38 4.64
CA ALA A 8 35.22 17.67 5.05
C ALA A 8 35.55 18.86 4.14
N SER A 9 36.45 18.71 3.15
CA SER A 9 36.84 19.79 2.24
C SER A 9 36.09 19.75 0.90
N LEU A 10 35.30 18.71 0.64
CA LEU A 10 34.57 18.50 -0.62
C LEU A 10 33.11 18.97 -0.58
N PHE A 11 32.58 19.32 0.59
CA PHE A 11 31.18 19.72 0.74
C PHE A 11 31.03 21.23 0.90
N THR A 12 29.94 21.79 0.36
CA THR A 12 29.57 23.20 0.54
C THR A 12 29.27 23.50 2.01
N ARG A 13 29.28 24.77 2.41
CA ARG A 13 28.99 25.18 3.80
C ARG A 13 27.62 24.70 4.29
N THR A 14 26.66 24.55 3.40
CA THR A 14 25.30 24.06 3.66
C THR A 14 25.30 22.54 3.91
N GLU A 15 26.02 21.78 3.09
CA GLU A 15 26.18 20.34 3.26
C GLU A 15 26.85 19.93 4.57
N ARG A 16 27.73 20.79 5.13
CA ARG A 16 28.39 20.54 6.43
C ARG A 16 27.47 20.68 7.63
N ILE A 17 26.36 21.43 7.51
CA ILE A 17 25.42 21.64 8.62
C ILE A 17 24.64 20.37 8.92
N TYR A 18 24.36 19.55 7.92
CA TYR A 18 23.54 18.34 8.06
C TYR A 18 24.30 17.06 8.43
N LEU A 19 25.65 17.05 8.31
CA LEU A 19 26.52 15.89 8.60
C LEU A 19 26.48 15.38 10.06
N SER A 20 25.57 15.88 10.89
CA SER A 20 25.40 15.47 12.29
C SER A 20 23.96 15.63 12.79
N MET A 21 22.98 15.89 11.91
CA MET A 21 21.59 16.07 12.32
C MET A 21 20.81 14.77 12.16
N TYR A 22 20.12 14.37 13.22
CA TYR A 22 19.25 13.21 13.20
C TYR A 22 17.87 13.56 12.68
N ILE A 23 17.34 12.67 11.84
CA ILE A 23 15.96 12.73 11.34
C ILE A 23 15.17 11.50 11.77
N PHE A 24 13.99 11.73 12.28
CA PHE A 24 12.96 10.71 12.45
C PHE A 24 11.89 10.89 11.39
N PHE A 25 11.49 9.79 10.74
CA PHE A 25 10.49 9.81 9.68
C PHE A 25 9.35 8.87 10.03
N MET A 26 8.15 9.41 10.20
CA MET A 26 6.94 8.64 10.46
C MET A 26 6.10 8.54 9.19
N SER A 27 5.83 7.33 8.73
CA SER A 27 4.98 7.05 7.57
C SER A 27 3.68 6.41 8.03
N LEU A 28 2.56 7.09 7.79
CA LEU A 28 1.22 6.62 8.13
C LEU A 28 0.42 6.30 6.88
N GLY A 29 -0.55 5.40 7.03
CA GLY A 29 -1.53 5.06 6.00
C GLY A 29 -1.06 3.93 5.08
N CYS A 30 -1.17 4.13 3.76
CA CYS A 30 -1.08 3.06 2.78
C CYS A 30 0.32 2.91 2.14
N ASP A 31 0.50 1.81 1.42
CA ASP A 31 1.67 1.49 0.60
C ASP A 31 2.10 2.62 -0.37
N LYS A 32 1.16 3.38 -0.93
CA LYS A 32 1.50 4.55 -1.77
C LYS A 32 2.14 5.67 -0.97
N ASN A 33 1.68 5.89 0.27
CA ASN A 33 2.33 6.80 1.22
C ASN A 33 3.72 6.29 1.63
N LEU A 34 3.88 4.98 1.79
CA LEU A 34 5.18 4.38 2.11
C LEU A 34 6.20 4.65 1.00
N VAL A 35 5.81 4.46 -0.28
CA VAL A 35 6.68 4.82 -1.42
C VAL A 35 7.09 6.29 -1.37
N ASP A 36 6.11 7.21 -1.15
CA ASP A 36 6.39 8.64 -1.01
C ASP A 36 7.37 8.92 0.15
N SER A 37 7.20 8.23 1.28
CA SER A 37 8.07 8.36 2.47
C SER A 37 9.50 7.93 2.17
N GLU A 38 9.68 6.79 1.52
CA GLU A 38 11.00 6.23 1.21
C GLU A 38 11.75 7.06 0.16
N GLU A 39 11.04 7.65 -0.80
CA GLU A 39 11.64 8.62 -1.74
C GLU A 39 12.10 9.88 -1.00
N MET A 40 11.27 10.44 -0.13
CA MET A 40 11.59 11.61 0.69
C MET A 40 12.73 11.34 1.67
N LEU A 41 12.72 10.19 2.34
CA LEU A 41 13.78 9.76 3.25
C LEU A 41 15.11 9.60 2.53
N GLY A 42 15.10 9.00 1.34
CA GLY A 42 16.27 8.87 0.48
C GLY A 42 16.86 10.22 0.08
N ALA A 43 16.02 11.21 -0.21
CA ALA A 43 16.46 12.58 -0.50
C ALA A 43 17.15 13.23 0.71
N LEU A 44 16.60 13.07 1.91
CA LEU A 44 17.17 13.60 3.16
C LEU A 44 18.50 12.94 3.50
N VAL A 45 18.60 11.63 3.40
CA VAL A 45 19.86 10.88 3.61
C VAL A 45 20.92 11.31 2.58
N SER A 46 20.52 11.50 1.31
CA SER A 46 21.43 12.00 0.26
C SER A 46 21.94 13.42 0.54
N ARG A 47 21.19 14.22 1.32
CA ARG A 47 21.56 15.55 1.78
C ARG A 47 22.52 15.52 2.99
N GLY A 48 22.66 14.38 3.66
CA GLY A 48 23.57 14.17 4.79
C GLY A 48 22.91 14.07 6.16
N PHE A 49 21.59 13.93 6.23
CA PHE A 49 20.91 13.60 7.49
C PHE A 49 21.18 12.16 7.89
N GLU A 50 21.25 11.91 9.18
CA GLU A 50 21.35 10.56 9.77
C GLU A 50 19.98 10.12 10.30
N VAL A 51 19.52 8.94 9.92
CA VAL A 51 18.21 8.41 10.35
C VAL A 51 18.34 7.86 11.76
N THR A 52 17.36 8.17 12.61
CA THR A 52 17.20 7.59 13.94
C THR A 52 15.84 6.95 14.12
N ASP A 53 15.75 5.93 14.95
CA ASP A 53 14.50 5.29 15.42
C ASP A 53 14.06 5.83 16.80
N ASP A 54 14.80 6.78 17.36
CA ASP A 54 14.50 7.45 18.64
C ASP A 54 14.07 8.89 18.37
N GLU A 55 12.78 9.16 18.51
CA GLU A 55 12.15 10.47 18.28
C GLU A 55 12.78 11.57 19.15
N SER A 56 13.21 11.23 20.37
CA SER A 56 13.77 12.18 21.32
C SER A 56 15.13 12.73 20.89
N GLN A 57 15.85 11.99 20.05
CA GLN A 57 17.14 12.40 19.50
C GLN A 57 17.01 13.20 18.21
N ALA A 58 15.85 13.12 17.54
CA ALA A 58 15.65 13.74 16.26
C ALA A 58 15.66 15.27 16.33
N GLU A 59 16.39 15.90 15.43
CA GLU A 59 16.39 17.37 15.27
C GLU A 59 15.40 17.81 14.18
N VAL A 60 15.05 16.89 13.28
CA VAL A 60 14.01 17.03 12.27
C VAL A 60 13.06 15.84 12.34
N ILE A 61 11.76 16.10 12.41
CA ILE A 61 10.75 15.06 12.33
C ILE A 61 9.87 15.34 11.11
N VAL A 62 9.66 14.32 10.29
CA VAL A 62 8.71 14.36 9.16
C VAL A 62 7.61 13.35 9.43
N VAL A 63 6.35 13.82 9.40
CA VAL A 63 5.15 12.97 9.52
C VAL A 63 4.43 12.96 8.18
N ASN A 64 4.47 11.82 7.48
CA ASN A 64 3.68 11.60 6.27
C ASN A 64 2.33 11.00 6.66
N THR A 65 1.28 11.77 6.44
CA THR A 65 -0.04 11.58 7.02
C THR A 65 -1.05 10.92 6.08
N CYS A 66 -2.06 10.27 6.67
CA CYS A 66 -3.22 9.73 5.99
C CYS A 66 -4.51 10.48 6.41
N CYS A 67 -5.53 10.47 5.55
CA CYS A 67 -6.88 10.97 5.88
C CYS A 67 -7.95 10.30 5.02
N PHE A 68 -7.73 9.03 4.65
CA PHE A 68 -8.65 8.31 3.77
C PHE A 68 -9.96 7.95 4.46
N ILE A 69 -9.88 7.58 5.74
CA ILE A 69 -11.02 7.32 6.63
C ILE A 69 -10.83 8.08 7.95
N HIS A 70 -11.89 8.18 8.74
CA HIS A 70 -11.89 8.93 10.00
C HIS A 70 -10.78 8.46 10.97
N ASP A 71 -10.64 7.16 11.18
CA ASP A 71 -9.65 6.59 12.09
C ASP A 71 -8.21 6.94 11.66
N ALA A 72 -7.90 6.86 10.36
CA ALA A 72 -6.59 7.23 9.84
C ALA A 72 -6.32 8.75 9.97
N LYS A 73 -7.37 9.56 9.97
CA LYS A 73 -7.29 11.01 10.24
C LYS A 73 -6.96 11.27 11.71
N GLU A 74 -7.67 10.62 12.63
CA GLU A 74 -7.39 10.71 14.07
C GLU A 74 -5.98 10.24 14.41
N GLU A 75 -5.56 9.09 13.89
CA GLU A 75 -4.19 8.58 14.04
C GLU A 75 -3.15 9.61 13.56
N SER A 76 -3.37 10.21 12.40
CA SER A 76 -2.45 11.22 11.85
C SER A 76 -2.39 12.48 12.70
N ILE A 77 -3.51 12.96 13.22
CA ILE A 77 -3.56 14.13 14.11
C ILE A 77 -2.83 13.81 15.42
N GLN A 78 -3.12 12.65 16.02
CA GLN A 78 -2.48 12.25 17.27
C GLN A 78 -0.96 12.11 17.09
N ALA A 79 -0.51 11.50 15.99
CA ALA A 79 0.92 11.39 15.68
C ALA A 79 1.60 12.75 15.54
N ILE A 80 0.96 13.74 14.92
CA ILE A 80 1.51 15.11 14.83
C ILE A 80 1.62 15.73 16.21
N LEU A 81 0.60 15.59 17.07
CA LEU A 81 0.59 16.14 18.44
C LEU A 81 1.68 15.48 19.31
N ASP A 82 1.84 14.17 19.21
CA ASP A 82 2.87 13.43 19.95
C ASP A 82 4.27 13.90 19.53
N MET A 83 4.52 14.04 18.22
CA MET A 83 5.79 14.52 17.70
C MET A 83 6.05 16.00 18.06
N ALA A 84 5.00 16.83 18.17
CA ALA A 84 5.13 18.24 18.57
C ALA A 84 5.67 18.40 19.98
N ASN A 85 5.42 17.46 20.91
CA ASN A 85 5.93 17.49 22.28
C ASN A 85 7.47 17.52 22.32
N TYR A 86 8.15 16.92 21.34
CA TYR A 86 9.61 16.92 21.27
C TYR A 86 10.24 18.29 21.01
N LYS A 87 9.44 19.31 20.67
CA LYS A 87 9.88 20.72 20.66
C LYS A 87 10.31 21.21 22.05
N THR A 88 9.70 20.65 23.10
CA THR A 88 9.96 21.02 24.50
C THR A 88 10.65 19.92 25.29
N GLU A 89 10.39 18.66 24.96
CA GLU A 89 10.85 17.48 25.68
C GLU A 89 12.07 16.80 25.04
N GLY A 90 12.40 17.15 23.79
CA GLY A 90 13.48 16.56 22.99
C GLY A 90 14.39 17.58 22.32
N ASN A 91 14.99 17.17 21.20
CA ASN A 91 15.91 17.98 20.42
C ASN A 91 15.28 18.57 19.14
N LEU A 92 13.98 18.44 18.96
CA LEU A 92 13.30 18.78 17.74
C LEU A 92 13.41 20.27 17.39
N LYS A 93 13.98 20.57 16.23
CA LYS A 93 14.12 21.92 15.66
C LYS A 93 13.10 22.20 14.57
N ALA A 94 12.75 21.17 13.76
CA ALA A 94 11.81 21.29 12.65
C ALA A 94 10.83 20.12 12.63
N LEU A 95 9.52 20.42 12.69
CA LEU A 95 8.42 19.48 12.50
C LEU A 95 7.77 19.74 11.16
N ILE A 96 7.84 18.75 10.26
CA ILE A 96 7.30 18.81 8.91
C ILE A 96 6.12 17.85 8.80
N VAL A 97 4.99 18.31 8.31
CA VAL A 97 3.81 17.50 8.04
C VAL A 97 3.55 17.43 6.54
N THR A 98 3.40 16.23 6.01
CA THR A 98 3.14 15.99 4.59
C THR A 98 2.05 14.93 4.40
N GLY A 99 1.69 14.63 3.15
CA GLY A 99 0.75 13.57 2.80
C GLY A 99 -0.70 14.01 2.67
N CYS A 100 -1.61 13.04 2.83
CA CYS A 100 -3.03 13.23 2.49
C CYS A 100 -3.74 14.22 3.43
N LEU A 101 -3.48 14.16 4.74
CA LEU A 101 -4.04 15.11 5.71
C LEU A 101 -3.52 16.52 5.44
N ALA A 102 -2.22 16.65 5.19
CA ALA A 102 -1.59 17.92 4.84
C ALA A 102 -2.22 18.55 3.60
N GLN A 103 -2.45 17.75 2.54
CA GLN A 103 -3.10 18.21 1.32
C GLN A 103 -4.55 18.66 1.55
N ARG A 104 -5.27 18.01 2.46
CA ARG A 104 -6.69 18.27 2.71
C ARG A 104 -6.89 19.52 3.55
N TYR A 105 -6.15 19.68 4.65
CA TYR A 105 -6.38 20.73 5.65
C TYR A 105 -5.38 21.90 5.56
N LYS A 106 -4.30 21.76 4.82
CA LYS A 106 -3.39 22.86 4.45
C LYS A 106 -2.94 23.72 5.64
N GLU A 107 -3.22 25.04 5.55
CA GLU A 107 -2.85 26.01 6.59
C GLU A 107 -3.60 25.85 7.92
N GLU A 108 -4.69 25.09 7.95
CA GLU A 108 -5.43 24.81 9.19
C GLU A 108 -4.55 24.03 10.18
N ILE A 109 -3.67 23.16 9.68
CA ILE A 109 -2.74 22.37 10.51
C ILE A 109 -1.89 23.31 11.38
N THR A 110 -1.25 24.33 10.78
CA THR A 110 -0.39 25.25 11.55
C THR A 110 -1.17 26.24 12.41
N LYS A 111 -2.46 26.44 12.17
CA LYS A 111 -3.31 27.25 13.05
C LYS A 111 -3.68 26.49 14.32
N GLU A 112 -3.99 25.19 14.18
CA GLU A 112 -4.40 24.33 15.28
C GLU A 112 -3.19 23.74 16.03
N ILE A 113 -2.06 23.50 15.33
CA ILE A 113 -0.83 22.93 15.87
C ILE A 113 0.35 23.88 15.49
N PRO A 114 0.56 24.97 16.28
CA PRO A 114 1.59 25.97 15.97
C PRO A 114 3.03 25.47 15.99
N GLU A 115 3.28 24.30 16.55
CA GLU A 115 4.59 23.62 16.59
C GLU A 115 5.03 23.10 15.21
N VAL A 116 4.11 22.96 14.25
CA VAL A 116 4.40 22.54 12.88
C VAL A 116 5.07 23.67 12.10
N ASP A 117 6.28 23.43 11.61
CA ASP A 117 7.09 24.44 10.90
C ASP A 117 6.84 24.42 9.39
N ALA A 118 6.46 23.26 8.81
CA ALA A 118 6.14 23.20 7.40
C ALA A 118 5.02 22.18 7.09
N VAL A 119 4.17 22.54 6.12
CA VAL A 119 3.11 21.68 5.61
C VAL A 119 3.27 21.51 4.09
N LEU A 120 3.39 20.26 3.64
CA LEU A 120 3.58 19.92 2.23
C LEU A 120 2.41 19.08 1.71
N GLY A 121 1.89 19.45 0.55
CA GLY A 121 0.85 18.67 -0.15
C GLY A 121 1.39 17.37 -0.75
N THR A 122 0.46 16.50 -1.17
CA THR A 122 0.75 15.17 -1.74
C THR A 122 1.56 15.18 -3.05
N ASN A 123 1.68 16.31 -3.72
CA ASN A 123 2.49 16.47 -4.94
C ASN A 123 3.71 17.39 -4.70
N SER A 124 4.07 17.62 -3.43
CA SER A 124 5.11 18.58 -3.04
C SER A 124 6.36 17.91 -2.43
N GLN A 125 6.52 16.59 -2.56
CA GLN A 125 7.63 15.82 -1.99
C GLN A 125 9.00 16.37 -2.44
N ALA A 126 9.11 16.84 -3.68
CA ALA A 126 10.34 17.41 -4.20
C ALA A 126 10.80 18.70 -3.48
N ALA A 127 9.87 19.38 -2.79
CA ALA A 127 10.16 20.60 -2.03
C ALA A 127 10.57 20.33 -0.57
N LEU A 128 10.62 19.05 -0.14
CA LEU A 128 10.89 18.70 1.24
C LEU A 128 12.22 19.28 1.75
N LEU A 129 13.29 19.16 0.99
CA LEU A 129 14.62 19.65 1.38
C LEU A 129 14.61 21.17 1.61
N ASP A 130 13.96 21.93 0.75
CA ASP A 130 13.84 23.39 0.91
C ASP A 130 12.96 23.76 2.10
N ALA A 131 11.88 22.99 2.34
CA ALA A 131 11.00 23.19 3.48
C ALA A 131 11.72 22.94 4.81
N VAL A 132 12.54 21.89 4.90
CA VAL A 132 13.40 21.61 6.04
C VAL A 132 14.41 22.74 6.26
N ASP A 133 15.06 23.22 5.19
CA ASP A 133 16.02 24.33 5.24
C ASP A 133 15.38 25.64 5.79
N GLU A 134 14.15 25.95 5.40
CA GLU A 134 13.43 27.13 5.90
C GLU A 134 12.95 26.94 7.36
N ALA A 135 12.45 25.75 7.68
CA ALA A 135 12.03 25.40 9.06
C ALA A 135 13.19 25.51 10.06
N LEU A 136 14.38 25.02 9.71
CA LEU A 136 15.58 25.15 10.53
C LEU A 136 16.07 26.59 10.72
N LYS A 137 15.60 27.54 9.88
CA LYS A 137 15.80 28.99 10.03
C LYS A 137 14.68 29.66 10.85
N GLY A 138 13.74 28.89 11.38
CA GLY A 138 12.59 29.37 12.15
C GLY A 138 11.49 30.02 11.29
N LYS A 139 11.36 29.63 10.02
CA LYS A 139 10.31 30.11 9.14
C LYS A 139 9.25 29.03 8.94
N VAL A 140 8.00 29.39 9.12
CA VAL A 140 6.85 28.53 8.77
C VAL A 140 6.62 28.60 7.26
N SER A 141 6.39 27.44 6.64
CA SER A 141 6.14 27.34 5.19
C SER A 141 4.99 26.39 4.85
N HIS A 142 4.30 26.73 3.76
CA HIS A 142 3.22 25.94 3.19
C HIS A 142 3.48 25.74 1.70
N VAL A 143 3.64 24.48 1.27
CA VAL A 143 3.98 24.17 -0.13
C VAL A 143 2.94 23.23 -0.71
N PHE A 144 2.15 23.73 -1.66
CA PHE A 144 1.11 22.99 -2.35
C PHE A 144 1.30 23.09 -3.86
N THR A 145 2.05 22.15 -4.40
CA THR A 145 2.25 22.03 -5.85
C THR A 145 0.94 21.54 -6.50
N PRO A 146 0.56 22.07 -7.67
CA PRO A 146 -0.61 21.57 -8.40
C PRO A 146 -0.59 20.06 -8.56
N LEU A 147 -1.76 19.43 -8.49
CA LEU A 147 -1.92 17.96 -8.59
C LEU A 147 -1.83 17.48 -10.06
N GLU A 148 -0.97 18.12 -10.84
CA GLU A 148 -0.68 17.83 -12.25
C GLU A 148 0.76 17.32 -12.35
N GLY A 149 0.97 16.26 -13.09
CA GLY A 149 2.29 15.62 -13.22
C GLY A 149 2.68 14.72 -12.03
N ILE A 150 3.82 14.07 -12.15
CA ILE A 150 4.41 13.18 -11.14
C ILE A 150 5.61 13.92 -10.53
N PRO A 151 5.67 14.09 -9.20
CA PRO A 151 6.81 14.73 -8.56
C PRO A 151 8.08 13.91 -8.78
N GLN A 152 9.18 14.61 -9.03
CA GLN A 152 10.51 14.00 -9.14
C GLN A 152 11.28 14.30 -7.86
N VAL A 153 11.38 13.32 -6.98
CA VAL A 153 12.14 13.44 -5.73
C VAL A 153 13.60 13.08 -6.03
N PRO A 154 14.57 13.95 -5.70
CA PRO A 154 15.97 13.67 -5.98
C PRO A 154 16.54 12.65 -4.99
N GLY A 155 17.46 11.80 -5.46
CA GLY A 155 18.14 10.82 -4.61
C GLY A 155 17.73 9.37 -4.92
N LYS A 156 18.36 8.44 -4.21
CA LYS A 156 17.98 7.01 -4.23
C LYS A 156 16.90 6.79 -3.19
N ARG A 157 15.85 6.08 -3.54
CA ARG A 157 14.84 5.62 -2.60
C ARG A 157 15.47 4.77 -1.50
N MET A 158 15.19 5.08 -0.24
CA MET A 158 15.63 4.32 0.92
C MET A 158 14.56 3.31 1.31
N ILE A 159 14.84 2.03 1.13
CA ILE A 159 13.93 0.93 1.47
C ILE A 159 13.79 0.84 2.98
N THR A 160 12.56 0.79 3.48
CA THR A 160 12.21 0.66 4.91
C THR A 160 11.45 -0.62 5.24
N THR A 161 11.05 -1.38 4.21
CA THR A 161 10.53 -2.74 4.35
C THR A 161 11.65 -3.72 4.71
N GLY A 162 11.33 -5.01 4.84
CA GLY A 162 12.35 -6.05 5.10
C GLY A 162 13.43 -6.20 4.02
N GLY A 163 13.37 -5.44 2.93
CA GLY A 163 14.35 -5.40 1.85
C GLY A 163 14.22 -6.55 0.82
N PHE A 164 13.32 -7.48 1.02
CA PHE A 164 13.07 -8.61 0.11
C PHE A 164 11.81 -8.45 -0.73
N TYR A 165 10.87 -7.60 -0.33
CA TYR A 165 9.76 -7.13 -1.17
C TYR A 165 9.71 -5.61 -1.17
N GLU A 166 9.09 -5.02 -2.21
CA GLU A 166 8.94 -3.58 -2.32
C GLU A 166 7.77 -3.17 -3.19
N TYR A 167 7.17 -2.03 -2.84
CA TYR A 167 6.08 -1.45 -3.61
C TYR A 167 6.62 -0.61 -4.78
N LEU A 168 6.05 -0.79 -5.96
CA LEU A 168 6.33 0.02 -7.14
C LEU A 168 5.06 0.82 -7.48
N LYS A 169 5.07 2.12 -7.19
CA LYS A 169 3.95 3.02 -7.47
C LYS A 169 3.94 3.38 -8.96
N ILE A 170 3.01 2.79 -9.72
CA ILE A 170 2.96 2.90 -11.18
C ILE A 170 2.13 4.08 -11.69
N ALA A 171 1.26 4.65 -10.84
CA ALA A 171 0.45 5.81 -11.16
C ALA A 171 0.05 6.56 -9.90
N GLU A 172 -0.46 7.78 -10.07
CA GLU A 172 -0.95 8.67 -9.02
C GLU A 172 -2.32 9.23 -9.40
N GLY A 173 -3.21 9.41 -8.41
CA GLY A 173 -4.55 9.95 -8.61
C GLY A 173 -5.54 8.95 -9.20
N CYS A 174 -6.81 9.37 -9.35
CA CYS A 174 -7.88 8.52 -9.83
C CYS A 174 -8.98 9.33 -10.49
N ASP A 175 -9.44 8.89 -11.68
CA ASP A 175 -10.55 9.51 -12.41
C ASP A 175 -11.90 8.84 -12.13
N ASN A 176 -11.94 7.83 -11.26
CA ASN A 176 -13.18 7.26 -10.76
C ASN A 176 -13.77 8.18 -9.68
N HIS A 177 -14.98 8.66 -9.91
CA HIS A 177 -15.68 9.54 -8.98
C HIS A 177 -16.63 8.75 -8.07
N CYS A 178 -16.09 7.73 -7.39
CA CYS A 178 -16.86 6.99 -6.37
C CYS A 178 -17.34 7.95 -5.31
N THR A 179 -18.63 7.88 -4.95
CA THR A 179 -19.28 8.88 -4.11
C THR A 179 -18.79 8.94 -2.67
N TYR A 180 -18.13 7.87 -2.21
CA TYR A 180 -17.52 7.76 -0.87
C TYR A 180 -16.04 8.18 -0.81
N CYS A 181 -15.42 8.47 -1.96
CA CYS A 181 -13.96 8.56 -2.06
C CYS A 181 -13.47 10.00 -2.21
N ILE A 182 -12.51 10.37 -1.35
CA ILE A 182 -11.88 11.69 -1.34
C ILE A 182 -10.64 11.77 -2.26
N ILE A 183 -10.14 10.66 -2.77
CA ILE A 183 -8.88 10.57 -3.52
C ILE A 183 -8.76 11.57 -4.67
N PRO A 184 -9.76 11.78 -5.55
CA PRO A 184 -9.64 12.77 -6.63
C PRO A 184 -9.32 14.19 -6.14
N LYS A 185 -9.78 14.56 -4.93
CA LYS A 185 -9.52 15.89 -4.35
C LYS A 185 -8.13 16.02 -3.73
N ILE A 186 -7.57 14.92 -3.20
CA ILE A 186 -6.29 14.95 -2.47
C ILE A 186 -5.10 14.43 -3.27
N ARG A 187 -5.35 13.58 -4.28
CA ARG A 187 -4.31 13.03 -5.18
C ARG A 187 -4.46 13.47 -6.63
N GLY A 188 -5.58 14.14 -6.97
CA GLY A 188 -5.85 14.64 -8.33
C GLY A 188 -6.27 13.57 -9.32
N ASN A 189 -6.28 13.96 -10.60
CA ASN A 189 -6.61 13.08 -11.71
C ASN A 189 -5.56 12.00 -11.91
N TYR A 190 -5.93 10.94 -12.61
CA TYR A 190 -5.07 9.80 -12.91
C TYR A 190 -3.85 10.21 -13.76
N ARG A 191 -2.67 9.78 -13.35
CA ARG A 191 -1.40 10.06 -14.02
C ARG A 191 -0.48 8.84 -13.91
N SER A 192 -0.14 8.21 -15.02
CA SER A 192 0.80 7.10 -15.08
C SER A 192 2.26 7.58 -14.97
N VAL A 193 3.08 6.81 -14.28
CA VAL A 193 4.54 6.96 -14.34
C VAL A 193 5.04 6.37 -15.67
N PRO A 194 5.94 7.03 -16.43
CA PRO A 194 6.46 6.47 -17.66
C PRO A 194 7.09 5.08 -17.45
N MET A 195 6.85 4.16 -18.39
CA MET A 195 7.29 2.77 -18.30
C MET A 195 8.80 2.64 -18.11
N GLU A 196 9.57 3.44 -18.81
CA GLU A 196 11.04 3.46 -18.73
C GLU A 196 11.53 3.82 -17.33
N THR A 197 10.86 4.77 -16.68
CA THR A 197 11.13 5.18 -15.29
C THR A 197 10.87 4.03 -14.33
N LEU A 198 9.73 3.33 -14.48
CA LEU A 198 9.37 2.19 -13.65
C LEU A 198 10.33 1.02 -13.81
N ILE A 199 10.75 0.74 -15.04
CA ILE A 199 11.75 -0.31 -15.32
C ILE A 199 13.08 0.03 -14.63
N GLU A 200 13.51 1.28 -14.69
CA GLU A 200 14.75 1.71 -14.05
C GLU A 200 14.64 1.63 -12.51
N GLN A 201 13.53 2.09 -11.92
CA GLN A 201 13.27 1.94 -10.49
C GLN A 201 13.27 0.46 -10.07
N ALA A 202 12.59 -0.40 -10.82
CA ALA A 202 12.53 -1.83 -10.53
C ALA A 202 13.89 -2.51 -10.60
N LYS A 203 14.77 -2.11 -11.53
CA LYS A 203 16.17 -2.60 -11.60
C LYS A 203 16.97 -2.17 -10.37
N GLN A 204 16.83 -0.91 -9.95
CA GLN A 204 17.50 -0.41 -8.75
C GLN A 204 17.04 -1.13 -7.48
N LEU A 205 15.75 -1.48 -7.38
CA LEU A 205 15.21 -2.28 -6.28
C LEU A 205 15.78 -3.71 -6.33
N ALA A 206 15.82 -4.34 -7.49
CA ALA A 206 16.41 -5.67 -7.66
C ALA A 206 17.91 -5.71 -7.30
N GLU A 207 18.67 -4.68 -7.66
CA GLU A 207 20.08 -4.52 -7.27
C GLU A 207 20.27 -4.37 -5.75
N GLN A 208 19.26 -3.88 -5.03
CA GLN A 208 19.24 -3.77 -3.57
C GLN A 208 18.80 -5.08 -2.89
N GLY A 209 18.45 -6.12 -3.65
CA GLY A 209 18.08 -7.43 -3.11
C GLY A 209 16.58 -7.71 -3.08
N VAL A 210 15.75 -6.81 -3.57
CA VAL A 210 14.29 -7.01 -3.67
C VAL A 210 13.99 -8.17 -4.60
N LYS A 211 13.16 -9.10 -4.14
CA LYS A 211 12.76 -10.32 -4.85
C LYS A 211 11.28 -10.30 -5.27
N GLU A 212 10.43 -9.55 -4.56
CA GLU A 212 9.02 -9.33 -4.93
C GLU A 212 8.76 -7.84 -5.22
N LEU A 213 8.19 -7.54 -6.40
CA LEU A 213 7.67 -6.22 -6.74
C LEU A 213 6.14 -6.24 -6.60
N ILE A 214 5.61 -5.28 -5.87
CA ILE A 214 4.17 -5.11 -5.67
C ILE A 214 3.73 -3.82 -6.35
N LEU A 215 3.03 -3.94 -7.46
CA LEU A 215 2.57 -2.81 -8.25
C LEU A 215 1.34 -2.18 -7.60
N VAL A 216 1.43 -0.89 -7.30
CA VAL A 216 0.39 -0.13 -6.61
C VAL A 216 0.07 1.18 -7.31
N ALA A 217 -1.19 1.57 -7.23
CA ALA A 217 -1.74 2.87 -7.59
C ALA A 217 -3.10 3.02 -6.89
N GLN A 218 -3.82 4.10 -7.12
CA GLN A 218 -5.23 4.18 -6.75
C GLN A 218 -6.12 3.34 -7.69
N GLU A 219 -5.62 3.11 -8.91
CA GLU A 219 -6.18 2.24 -9.92
C GLU A 219 -5.03 1.74 -10.81
N THR A 220 -4.77 0.45 -10.84
CA THR A 220 -3.64 -0.12 -11.60
C THR A 220 -4.03 -0.56 -13.01
N THR A 221 -5.27 -0.98 -13.22
CA THR A 221 -5.74 -1.67 -14.43
C THR A 221 -5.71 -0.78 -15.67
N ILE A 222 -5.91 0.53 -15.50
CA ILE A 222 -5.92 1.51 -16.60
C ILE A 222 -4.55 2.10 -16.91
N TYR A 223 -3.47 1.57 -16.31
CA TYR A 223 -2.11 2.08 -16.51
C TYR A 223 -1.79 2.32 -17.99
N GLY A 224 -1.25 3.51 -18.26
CA GLY A 224 -0.79 3.94 -19.58
C GLY A 224 -1.87 4.54 -20.48
N THR A 225 -3.14 4.59 -20.07
CA THR A 225 -4.20 5.19 -20.90
C THR A 225 -3.98 6.67 -21.18
N ASP A 226 -3.46 7.41 -20.21
CA ASP A 226 -3.11 8.83 -20.32
C ASP A 226 -1.83 9.07 -21.12
N LEU A 227 -0.81 8.21 -21.01
CA LEU A 227 0.47 8.36 -21.69
C LEU A 227 0.50 7.75 -23.10
N TYR A 228 -0.12 6.58 -23.27
CA TYR A 228 0.00 5.75 -24.49
C TYR A 228 -1.34 5.61 -25.24
N GLY A 229 -2.42 6.22 -24.75
CA GLY A 229 -3.76 6.15 -25.36
C GLY A 229 -4.42 4.78 -25.26
N LYS A 230 -3.87 3.84 -24.48
CA LYS A 230 -4.40 2.47 -24.28
C LYS A 230 -3.94 1.89 -22.96
N LYS A 231 -4.70 0.92 -22.42
CA LYS A 231 -4.28 0.12 -21.26
C LYS A 231 -2.98 -0.60 -21.57
N SER A 232 -1.96 -0.42 -20.74
CA SER A 232 -0.60 -0.89 -21.00
C SER A 232 0.03 -1.65 -19.82
N LEU A 233 -0.76 -2.00 -18.79
CA LEU A 233 -0.28 -2.75 -17.63
C LEU A 233 0.36 -4.08 -18.05
N HIS A 234 -0.26 -4.83 -18.95
CA HIS A 234 0.27 -6.09 -19.47
C HIS A 234 1.65 -5.93 -20.16
N LEU A 235 1.92 -4.77 -20.79
CA LEU A 235 3.23 -4.49 -21.38
C LEU A 235 4.27 -4.19 -20.31
N LEU A 236 3.92 -3.38 -19.31
CA LEU A 236 4.78 -3.10 -18.16
C LEU A 236 5.15 -4.41 -17.44
N LEU A 237 4.19 -5.26 -17.14
CA LEU A 237 4.42 -6.55 -16.48
C LEU A 237 5.40 -7.44 -17.25
N LYS A 238 5.26 -7.55 -18.57
CA LYS A 238 6.19 -8.28 -19.43
C LYS A 238 7.61 -7.74 -19.38
N GLU A 239 7.78 -6.41 -19.32
CA GLU A 239 9.11 -5.81 -19.19
C GLU A 239 9.71 -6.05 -17.79
N LEU A 240 8.91 -5.93 -16.73
CA LEU A 240 9.35 -6.21 -15.35
C LEU A 240 9.75 -7.68 -15.16
N CYS A 241 9.07 -8.63 -15.82
CA CYS A 241 9.43 -10.04 -15.78
C CYS A 241 10.84 -10.35 -16.32
N LYS A 242 11.39 -9.47 -17.15
CA LYS A 242 12.77 -9.63 -17.71
C LYS A 242 13.87 -9.26 -16.71
N ILE A 243 13.53 -8.60 -15.61
CA ILE A 243 14.51 -8.12 -14.63
C ILE A 243 15.07 -9.32 -13.84
N PRO A 244 16.41 -9.53 -13.87
CA PRO A 244 17.05 -10.55 -13.04
C PRO A 244 16.87 -10.25 -11.55
N GLY A 245 16.80 -11.29 -10.71
CA GLY A 245 16.66 -11.15 -9.26
C GLY A 245 15.20 -11.01 -8.77
N ILE A 246 14.31 -10.47 -9.57
CA ILE A 246 12.88 -10.47 -9.26
C ILE A 246 12.31 -11.88 -9.48
N VAL A 247 11.65 -12.41 -8.45
CA VAL A 247 11.01 -13.72 -8.42
C VAL A 247 9.49 -13.58 -8.55
N TRP A 248 8.91 -12.64 -7.83
CA TRP A 248 7.47 -12.37 -7.82
C TRP A 248 7.14 -10.94 -8.25
N ILE A 249 6.03 -10.80 -8.98
CA ILE A 249 5.40 -9.55 -9.35
C ILE A 249 3.92 -9.67 -8.99
N ARG A 250 3.44 -8.82 -8.09
CA ARG A 250 2.06 -8.79 -7.61
C ARG A 250 1.38 -7.50 -8.05
N VAL A 251 0.08 -7.56 -8.35
CA VAL A 251 -0.72 -6.39 -8.74
C VAL A 251 -1.83 -6.20 -7.73
N LEU A 252 -1.89 -5.01 -7.12
CA LEU A 252 -2.97 -4.60 -6.21
C LEU A 252 -3.82 -3.50 -6.85
N TYR A 253 -5.00 -3.22 -6.26
CA TYR A 253 -5.92 -2.14 -6.64
C TYR A 253 -6.41 -2.22 -8.08
N CYS A 254 -6.95 -3.37 -8.49
CA CYS A 254 -7.53 -3.59 -9.81
C CYS A 254 -9.03 -3.32 -9.79
N TYR A 255 -9.52 -2.46 -10.69
CA TYR A 255 -10.96 -2.29 -10.86
C TYR A 255 -11.53 -3.46 -11.69
N PRO A 256 -12.57 -4.18 -11.21
CA PRO A 256 -13.12 -5.33 -11.90
C PRO A 256 -13.57 -5.02 -13.33
N GLU A 257 -14.23 -3.88 -13.51
CA GLU A 257 -14.74 -3.41 -14.81
C GLU A 257 -13.64 -2.99 -15.80
N GLU A 258 -12.41 -2.86 -15.33
CA GLU A 258 -11.28 -2.44 -16.17
C GLU A 258 -10.35 -3.61 -16.54
N ILE A 259 -10.60 -4.83 -16.05
CA ILE A 259 -9.87 -6.04 -16.45
C ILE A 259 -10.11 -6.31 -17.95
N TYR A 260 -9.06 -6.74 -18.66
CA TYR A 260 -9.10 -6.96 -20.10
C TYR A 260 -8.28 -8.20 -20.51
N PRO A 261 -8.59 -8.79 -21.69
CA PRO A 261 -8.04 -10.09 -22.09
C PRO A 261 -6.52 -10.18 -22.06
N GLU A 262 -5.79 -9.18 -22.58
CA GLU A 262 -4.33 -9.20 -22.65
C GLU A 262 -3.68 -9.17 -21.26
N LEU A 263 -4.36 -8.59 -20.25
CA LEU A 263 -3.90 -8.64 -18.86
C LEU A 263 -4.06 -10.05 -18.30
N ILE A 264 -5.22 -10.68 -18.51
CA ILE A 264 -5.52 -12.06 -18.07
C ILE A 264 -4.49 -13.02 -18.67
N GLU A 265 -4.27 -12.95 -19.99
CA GLU A 265 -3.28 -13.76 -20.70
C GLU A 265 -1.87 -13.57 -20.13
N THR A 266 -1.51 -12.33 -19.83
CA THR A 266 -0.17 -12.02 -19.30
C THR A 266 0.02 -12.57 -17.88
N ILE A 267 -0.99 -12.45 -17.01
CA ILE A 267 -0.94 -13.03 -15.67
C ILE A 267 -0.83 -14.56 -15.74
N ARG A 268 -1.60 -15.21 -16.62
CA ARG A 268 -1.58 -16.66 -16.80
C ARG A 268 -0.23 -17.18 -17.30
N ASP A 269 0.38 -16.48 -18.27
CA ASP A 269 1.50 -17.02 -19.05
C ASP A 269 2.87 -16.66 -18.47
N GLU A 270 3.00 -15.59 -17.69
CA GLU A 270 4.27 -15.10 -17.15
C GLU A 270 4.52 -15.65 -15.73
N LYS A 271 5.49 -16.55 -15.60
CA LYS A 271 5.76 -17.30 -14.36
C LYS A 271 6.13 -16.48 -13.13
N LYS A 272 6.61 -15.24 -13.31
CA LYS A 272 6.96 -14.34 -12.21
C LYS A 272 5.76 -13.57 -11.67
N ILE A 273 4.66 -13.51 -12.43
CA ILE A 273 3.47 -12.82 -11.98
C ILE A 273 2.70 -13.75 -11.05
N CYS A 274 2.43 -13.27 -9.83
CA CYS A 274 1.58 -14.00 -8.89
C CYS A 274 0.19 -14.17 -9.50
N HIS A 275 -0.35 -15.38 -9.50
CA HIS A 275 -1.75 -15.63 -9.82
C HIS A 275 -2.64 -15.09 -8.68
N TYR A 276 -2.61 -13.79 -8.52
CA TYR A 276 -3.25 -13.04 -7.45
C TYR A 276 -3.76 -11.70 -7.99
N LEU A 277 -5.02 -11.36 -7.73
CA LEU A 277 -5.59 -10.07 -8.06
C LEU A 277 -6.40 -9.52 -6.88
N ASP A 278 -6.10 -8.29 -6.50
CA ASP A 278 -6.92 -7.49 -5.58
C ASP A 278 -7.97 -6.72 -6.38
N LEU A 279 -9.24 -7.11 -6.21
CA LEU A 279 -10.40 -6.61 -6.95
C LEU A 279 -11.42 -5.98 -5.99
N PRO A 280 -11.25 -4.73 -5.51
CA PRO A 280 -12.18 -4.11 -4.58
C PRO A 280 -13.53 -3.82 -5.24
N ILE A 281 -14.49 -4.75 -5.09
CA ILE A 281 -15.83 -4.65 -5.66
C ILE A 281 -16.75 -3.69 -4.91
N GLN A 282 -16.50 -3.51 -3.62
CA GLN A 282 -17.18 -2.66 -2.64
C GLN A 282 -18.58 -3.16 -2.22
N HIS A 283 -19.41 -3.64 -3.13
CA HIS A 283 -20.74 -4.18 -2.88
C HIS A 283 -21.20 -5.08 -4.04
N ALA A 284 -22.30 -5.84 -3.86
CA ALA A 284 -22.89 -6.68 -4.91
C ALA A 284 -24.30 -6.23 -5.35
N SER A 285 -25.02 -5.47 -4.53
CA SER A 285 -26.34 -4.93 -4.95
C SER A 285 -26.17 -3.85 -6.03
N ASP A 286 -26.80 -4.02 -7.18
CA ASP A 286 -26.78 -3.05 -8.28
C ASP A 286 -27.27 -1.66 -7.87
N ARG A 287 -28.22 -1.61 -6.94
CA ARG A 287 -28.76 -0.38 -6.40
C ARG A 287 -27.72 0.37 -5.60
N ILE A 288 -26.96 -0.32 -4.74
CA ILE A 288 -25.91 0.26 -3.92
C ILE A 288 -24.68 0.60 -4.77
N LEU A 289 -24.25 -0.27 -5.68
CA LEU A 289 -23.17 0.02 -6.62
C LEU A 289 -23.43 1.32 -7.40
N LYS A 290 -24.66 1.51 -7.89
CA LYS A 290 -25.04 2.75 -8.56
C LYS A 290 -24.97 3.97 -7.65
N ARG A 291 -25.39 3.86 -6.38
CA ARG A 291 -25.30 4.95 -5.38
C ARG A 291 -23.83 5.25 -5.03
N MET A 292 -22.98 4.22 -5.00
CA MET A 292 -21.53 4.35 -4.82
C MET A 292 -20.82 4.99 -6.01
N GLY A 293 -21.51 5.17 -7.15
CA GLY A 293 -20.90 5.69 -8.37
C GLY A 293 -20.03 4.64 -9.09
N ARG A 294 -20.24 3.35 -8.80
CA ARG A 294 -19.58 2.25 -9.51
C ARG A 294 -20.24 2.02 -10.87
N ARG A 295 -19.43 1.66 -11.86
CA ARG A 295 -19.87 1.43 -13.26
C ARG A 295 -20.09 -0.05 -13.58
N THR A 296 -20.07 -0.89 -12.57
CA THR A 296 -20.26 -2.34 -12.68
C THR A 296 -21.62 -2.76 -12.14
N SER A 297 -22.06 -3.97 -12.50
CA SER A 297 -23.25 -4.64 -11.99
C SER A 297 -22.88 -5.97 -11.35
N LYS A 298 -23.79 -6.55 -10.53
CA LYS A 298 -23.63 -7.89 -9.93
C LYS A 298 -23.28 -8.94 -11.01
N GLN A 299 -24.00 -8.92 -12.15
CA GLN A 299 -23.74 -9.88 -13.22
C GLN A 299 -22.34 -9.72 -13.82
N GLN A 300 -21.87 -8.49 -14.02
CA GLN A 300 -20.51 -8.24 -14.52
C GLN A 300 -19.44 -8.70 -13.53
N LEU A 301 -19.69 -8.57 -12.23
CA LEU A 301 -18.81 -9.11 -11.19
C LEU A 301 -18.75 -10.64 -11.22
N VAL A 302 -19.89 -11.31 -11.37
CA VAL A 302 -19.95 -12.77 -11.56
C VAL A 302 -19.18 -13.19 -12.81
N ASP A 303 -19.38 -12.49 -13.92
CA ASP A 303 -18.76 -12.82 -15.20
C ASP A 303 -17.23 -12.68 -15.13
N ILE A 304 -16.71 -11.61 -14.53
CA ILE A 304 -15.26 -11.42 -14.43
C ILE A 304 -14.60 -12.41 -13.47
N VAL A 305 -15.19 -12.69 -12.31
CA VAL A 305 -14.69 -13.71 -11.37
C VAL A 305 -14.67 -15.09 -12.03
N SER A 306 -15.76 -15.46 -12.73
CA SER A 306 -15.87 -16.73 -13.45
C SER A 306 -14.83 -16.82 -14.58
N THR A 307 -14.62 -15.73 -15.31
CA THR A 307 -13.63 -15.67 -16.40
C THR A 307 -12.21 -15.84 -15.84
N LEU A 308 -11.86 -15.13 -14.79
CA LEU A 308 -10.54 -15.22 -14.16
C LEU A 308 -10.25 -16.64 -13.68
N ARG A 309 -11.17 -17.28 -12.97
CA ARG A 309 -11.01 -18.67 -12.48
C ARG A 309 -10.95 -19.69 -13.60
N LYS A 310 -11.65 -19.46 -14.71
CA LYS A 310 -11.59 -20.32 -15.88
C LYS A 310 -10.25 -20.21 -16.61
N GLU A 311 -9.76 -19.00 -16.81
CA GLU A 311 -8.51 -18.74 -17.56
C GLU A 311 -7.26 -19.02 -16.72
N ILE A 312 -7.33 -18.84 -15.39
CA ILE A 312 -6.22 -19.04 -14.42
C ILE A 312 -6.78 -19.87 -13.25
N PRO A 313 -6.78 -21.22 -13.34
CA PRO A 313 -7.47 -22.08 -12.38
C PRO A 313 -6.98 -21.99 -10.92
N ASP A 314 -5.76 -21.56 -10.70
CA ASP A 314 -5.13 -21.35 -9.39
C ASP A 314 -5.08 -19.87 -8.96
N ILE A 315 -5.88 -19.01 -9.61
CA ILE A 315 -5.92 -17.60 -9.24
C ILE A 315 -6.52 -17.40 -7.85
N VAL A 316 -5.86 -16.57 -7.09
CA VAL A 316 -6.31 -16.07 -5.79
C VAL A 316 -6.97 -14.71 -6.00
N LEU A 317 -8.20 -14.59 -5.60
CA LEU A 317 -8.97 -13.35 -5.72
C LEU A 317 -9.19 -12.75 -4.34
N ARG A 318 -8.60 -11.57 -4.15
CA ARG A 318 -8.85 -10.72 -3.00
C ARG A 318 -9.89 -9.67 -3.34
N THR A 319 -10.76 -9.34 -2.39
CA THR A 319 -11.72 -8.26 -2.55
C THR A 319 -11.84 -7.42 -1.28
N THR A 320 -12.44 -6.25 -1.45
CA THR A 320 -12.81 -5.34 -0.36
C THR A 320 -14.26 -4.95 -0.50
N LEU A 321 -14.99 -4.96 0.62
CA LEU A 321 -16.39 -4.57 0.72
C LEU A 321 -16.55 -3.37 1.64
N ILE A 322 -17.59 -2.58 1.38
CA ILE A 322 -18.07 -1.53 2.27
C ILE A 322 -19.52 -1.86 2.63
N THR A 323 -19.78 -2.03 3.92
CA THR A 323 -21.11 -2.27 4.47
C THR A 323 -21.66 -1.04 5.17
N GLY A 324 -22.98 -0.93 5.26
CA GLY A 324 -23.65 0.22 5.87
C GLY A 324 -23.55 1.51 5.04
N PHE A 325 -23.41 1.37 3.73
CA PHE A 325 -23.46 2.53 2.83
C PHE A 325 -24.83 3.22 2.88
N PRO A 326 -24.93 4.57 2.77
CA PRO A 326 -26.20 5.30 2.87
C PRO A 326 -27.31 4.70 2.00
N GLY A 327 -28.42 4.34 2.62
CA GLY A 327 -29.58 3.72 1.99
C GLY A 327 -29.47 2.21 1.76
N GLU A 328 -28.45 1.53 2.25
CA GLU A 328 -28.34 0.07 2.21
C GLU A 328 -29.42 -0.57 3.09
N THR A 329 -30.30 -1.38 2.49
CA THR A 329 -31.36 -2.08 3.21
C THR A 329 -30.90 -3.44 3.72
N GLN A 330 -31.76 -4.11 4.48
CA GLN A 330 -31.49 -5.49 4.91
C GLN A 330 -31.40 -6.45 3.71
N GLU A 331 -32.27 -6.27 2.71
CA GLU A 331 -32.27 -7.09 1.49
C GLU A 331 -30.99 -6.88 0.67
N ASP A 332 -30.42 -5.65 0.64
CA ASP A 332 -29.11 -5.42 -0.04
C ASP A 332 -27.98 -6.13 0.69
N HIS A 333 -28.01 -6.14 2.03
CA HIS A 333 -27.03 -6.85 2.83
C HIS A 333 -27.13 -8.37 2.66
N GLU A 334 -28.34 -8.93 2.68
CA GLU A 334 -28.59 -10.34 2.41
C GLU A 334 -28.13 -10.74 1.00
N GLU A 335 -28.38 -9.87 0.00
CA GLU A 335 -27.88 -10.07 -1.36
C GLU A 335 -26.32 -10.07 -1.41
N LEU A 336 -25.67 -9.22 -0.60
CA LEU A 336 -24.21 -9.20 -0.50
C LEU A 336 -23.66 -10.46 0.16
N MET A 337 -24.30 -10.95 1.23
CA MET A 337 -23.96 -12.22 1.90
C MET A 337 -24.06 -13.40 0.92
N GLU A 338 -25.20 -13.53 0.21
CA GLU A 338 -25.38 -14.57 -0.82
C GLU A 338 -24.30 -14.49 -1.92
N PHE A 339 -23.91 -13.28 -2.32
CA PHE A 339 -22.89 -13.08 -3.34
C PHE A 339 -21.51 -13.52 -2.84
N VAL A 340 -21.14 -13.21 -1.60
CA VAL A 340 -19.86 -13.64 -0.98
C VAL A 340 -19.81 -15.16 -0.89
N ASP A 341 -20.89 -15.79 -0.42
CA ASP A 341 -21.02 -17.24 -0.34
C ASP A 341 -20.87 -17.92 -1.72
N GLN A 342 -21.52 -17.38 -2.76
CA GLN A 342 -21.42 -17.91 -4.12
C GLN A 342 -20.04 -17.70 -4.76
N MET A 343 -19.41 -16.56 -4.51
CA MET A 343 -18.13 -16.22 -5.12
C MET A 343 -16.95 -16.81 -4.36
N GLU A 344 -17.08 -17.15 -3.09
CA GLU A 344 -16.01 -17.72 -2.24
C GLU A 344 -14.66 -17.03 -2.51
N PHE A 345 -14.52 -15.73 -2.25
CA PHE A 345 -13.25 -15.04 -2.40
C PHE A 345 -12.17 -15.65 -1.50
N ASP A 346 -10.94 -15.74 -2.01
CA ASP A 346 -9.83 -16.31 -1.25
C ASP A 346 -9.40 -15.41 -0.09
N ARG A 347 -9.47 -14.10 -0.31
CA ARG A 347 -9.19 -13.06 0.68
C ARG A 347 -10.25 -11.98 0.58
N LEU A 348 -10.77 -11.53 1.71
CA LEU A 348 -11.79 -10.50 1.76
C LEU A 348 -11.63 -9.64 3.00
N GLY A 349 -11.68 -8.31 2.82
CA GLY A 349 -11.76 -7.36 3.90
C GLY A 349 -13.06 -6.56 3.84
N VAL A 350 -13.71 -6.36 4.99
CA VAL A 350 -14.96 -5.59 5.11
C VAL A 350 -14.71 -4.35 5.94
N PHE A 351 -15.08 -3.19 5.40
CA PHE A 351 -15.05 -1.92 6.11
C PHE A 351 -16.47 -1.40 6.33
N THR A 352 -16.71 -0.79 7.46
CA THR A 352 -17.91 0.04 7.65
C THR A 352 -17.77 1.32 6.84
N TYR A 353 -18.87 1.80 6.28
CA TYR A 353 -18.87 3.09 5.58
C TYR A 353 -18.53 4.23 6.54
N SER A 354 -17.47 4.97 6.23
CA SER A 354 -17.04 6.18 6.93
C SER A 354 -17.49 7.42 6.14
N PRO A 355 -18.30 8.32 6.75
CA PRO A 355 -18.74 9.55 6.09
C PRO A 355 -17.60 10.58 6.06
N GLU A 356 -16.90 10.67 4.93
CA GLU A 356 -15.82 11.62 4.76
C GLU A 356 -16.32 12.97 4.25
N GLU A 357 -15.91 14.04 4.93
CA GLU A 357 -16.20 15.42 4.53
C GLU A 357 -15.87 15.64 3.04
N ASP A 358 -16.68 16.48 2.38
CA ASP A 358 -16.51 16.80 0.96
C ASP A 358 -16.74 15.63 -0.02
N THR A 359 -17.19 14.48 0.43
CA THR A 359 -17.63 13.41 -0.45
C THR A 359 -19.15 13.49 -0.68
N PRO A 360 -19.65 13.13 -1.86
CA PRO A 360 -21.10 13.10 -2.10
C PRO A 360 -21.86 12.19 -1.13
N ALA A 361 -21.30 11.04 -0.75
CA ALA A 361 -21.96 10.08 0.12
C ALA A 361 -22.16 10.61 1.56
N ALA A 362 -21.28 11.49 2.05
CA ALA A 362 -21.43 12.09 3.39
C ALA A 362 -22.69 12.96 3.53
N THR A 363 -23.21 13.48 2.42
CA THR A 363 -24.42 14.33 2.39
C THR A 363 -25.68 13.58 1.94
N MET A 364 -25.58 12.28 1.66
CA MET A 364 -26.74 11.47 1.33
C MET A 364 -27.66 11.33 2.54
N GLU A 365 -28.96 11.35 2.27
CA GLU A 365 -29.97 10.93 3.24
C GLU A 365 -29.86 9.42 3.49
N ASP A 366 -30.56 8.90 4.47
CA ASP A 366 -30.60 7.47 4.84
C ASP A 366 -29.23 6.93 5.30
N GLN A 367 -28.49 7.69 6.10
CA GLN A 367 -27.28 7.23 6.78
C GLN A 367 -27.61 6.05 7.72
N ILE A 368 -26.79 5.01 7.67
CA ILE A 368 -26.97 3.80 8.49
C ILE A 368 -26.37 4.02 9.88
N PRO A 369 -27.07 3.66 10.98
CA PRO A 369 -26.50 3.69 12.32
C PRO A 369 -25.23 2.85 12.44
N GLU A 370 -24.28 3.31 13.26
CA GLU A 370 -22.97 2.66 13.37
C GLU A 370 -23.07 1.21 13.88
N GLU A 371 -23.97 0.96 14.84
CA GLU A 371 -24.25 -0.39 15.36
C GLU A 371 -24.66 -1.36 14.24
N VAL A 372 -25.53 -0.92 13.32
CA VAL A 372 -25.98 -1.75 12.18
C VAL A 372 -24.83 -2.01 11.20
N LYS A 373 -23.94 -1.03 10.99
CA LYS A 373 -22.76 -1.23 10.14
C LYS A 373 -21.81 -2.28 10.72
N GLN A 374 -21.57 -2.21 12.03
CA GLN A 374 -20.70 -3.14 12.75
C GLN A 374 -21.28 -4.57 12.77
N ASP A 375 -22.59 -4.71 12.99
CA ASP A 375 -23.25 -6.00 12.92
C ASP A 375 -23.11 -6.64 11.54
N ARG A 376 -23.38 -5.88 10.47
CA ARG A 376 -23.22 -6.36 9.08
C ARG A 376 -21.77 -6.68 8.73
N GLN A 377 -20.81 -5.90 9.23
CA GLN A 377 -19.39 -6.21 9.07
C GLN A 377 -19.04 -7.53 9.73
N ALA A 378 -19.52 -7.75 10.95
CA ALA A 378 -19.26 -8.98 11.69
C ALA A 378 -19.83 -10.21 10.98
N GLU A 379 -21.08 -10.14 10.47
CA GLU A 379 -21.73 -11.23 9.73
C GLU A 379 -20.92 -11.60 8.45
N LEU A 380 -20.47 -10.59 7.67
CA LEU A 380 -19.66 -10.82 6.48
C LEU A 380 -18.28 -11.41 6.81
N MET A 381 -17.66 -10.96 7.90
CA MET A 381 -16.36 -11.47 8.32
C MET A 381 -16.44 -12.89 8.88
N GLU A 382 -17.53 -13.25 9.58
CA GLU A 382 -17.81 -14.63 10.04
C GLU A 382 -17.95 -15.58 8.84
N LEU A 383 -18.76 -15.20 7.84
CA LEU A 383 -18.91 -15.97 6.60
C LEU A 383 -17.56 -16.14 5.88
N GLN A 384 -16.77 -15.04 5.75
CA GLN A 384 -15.47 -15.14 5.11
C GLN A 384 -14.47 -16.00 5.89
N GLN A 385 -14.54 -16.02 7.20
CA GLN A 385 -13.69 -16.89 8.02
C GLN A 385 -13.94 -18.37 7.70
N GLU A 386 -15.22 -18.79 7.57
CA GLU A 386 -15.60 -20.14 7.16
C GLU A 386 -15.07 -20.47 5.75
N ILE A 387 -15.27 -19.57 4.78
CA ILE A 387 -14.78 -19.73 3.41
C ILE A 387 -13.25 -19.87 3.40
N SER A 388 -12.54 -19.01 4.16
CA SER A 388 -11.07 -19.03 4.20
C SER A 388 -10.53 -20.33 4.78
N LEU A 389 -11.15 -20.86 5.84
CA LEU A 389 -10.79 -22.15 6.44
C LEU A 389 -10.97 -23.30 5.43
N GLU A 390 -12.13 -23.38 4.76
CA GLU A 390 -12.39 -24.41 3.75
C GLU A 390 -11.39 -24.36 2.59
N ARG A 391 -10.98 -23.14 2.17
CA ARG A 391 -9.96 -22.96 1.15
C ARG A 391 -8.58 -23.37 1.63
N GLY A 392 -8.23 -23.05 2.87
CA GLY A 392 -6.99 -23.50 3.51
C GLY A 392 -6.92 -25.03 3.60
N GLU A 393 -8.01 -25.70 3.98
CA GLU A 393 -8.09 -27.15 3.99
C GLU A 393 -7.84 -27.79 2.62
N LYS A 394 -8.31 -27.15 1.54
CA LYS A 394 -8.05 -27.58 0.15
C LYS A 394 -6.57 -27.43 -0.27
N CYS A 395 -5.76 -26.69 0.50
CA CYS A 395 -4.31 -26.55 0.29
C CYS A 395 -3.50 -27.65 0.99
N VAL A 396 -4.04 -28.33 1.98
CA VAL A 396 -3.36 -29.42 2.71
C VAL A 396 -2.93 -30.54 1.75
N GLY A 397 -1.68 -30.97 1.87
CA GLY A 397 -1.07 -31.97 0.98
C GLY A 397 -0.50 -31.42 -0.31
N LYS A 398 -0.49 -30.09 -0.52
CA LYS A 398 0.13 -29.46 -1.68
C LYS A 398 1.44 -28.79 -1.30
N ASP A 399 2.28 -28.60 -2.30
CA ASP A 399 3.56 -27.90 -2.19
C ASP A 399 3.44 -26.48 -2.74
N TYR A 400 3.99 -25.51 -2.00
CA TYR A 400 4.07 -24.12 -2.42
C TYR A 400 5.49 -23.58 -2.36
N LEU A 401 5.81 -22.66 -3.26
CA LEU A 401 6.98 -21.80 -3.10
C LEU A 401 6.64 -20.74 -2.05
N VAL A 402 7.46 -20.60 -1.03
CA VAL A 402 7.24 -19.71 0.11
C VAL A 402 8.41 -18.78 0.25
N MET A 403 8.16 -17.48 0.35
CA MET A 403 9.15 -16.48 0.70
C MET A 403 9.16 -16.31 2.24
N ILE A 404 10.31 -16.53 2.84
CA ILE A 404 10.48 -16.38 4.30
C ILE A 404 10.50 -14.89 4.67
N GLU A 405 9.69 -14.50 5.65
CA GLU A 405 9.66 -13.14 6.17
C GLU A 405 10.44 -13.00 7.47
N GLY A 406 10.41 -14.01 8.32
CA GLY A 406 11.12 -13.97 9.58
C GLY A 406 11.05 -15.27 10.37
N LYS A 407 11.80 -15.30 11.47
CA LYS A 407 11.78 -16.40 12.42
C LYS A 407 10.75 -16.13 13.51
N VAL A 408 9.95 -17.15 13.88
CA VAL A 408 9.08 -17.07 15.04
C VAL A 408 9.93 -17.07 16.32
N ALA A 409 9.66 -16.11 17.20
CA ALA A 409 10.44 -15.99 18.44
C ALA A 409 10.32 -17.24 19.30
N ASP A 410 11.47 -17.72 19.81
CA ASP A 410 11.60 -18.86 20.71
C ASP A 410 11.11 -20.22 20.15
N GLU A 411 10.86 -20.32 18.82
CA GLU A 411 10.42 -21.54 18.16
C GLU A 411 11.38 -21.99 17.05
N ASN A 412 11.30 -23.27 16.66
CA ASN A 412 11.92 -23.80 15.45
C ASN A 412 10.96 -23.68 14.25
N ALA A 413 10.48 -22.47 14.04
CA ALA A 413 9.52 -22.16 13.00
C ALA A 413 9.85 -20.80 12.36
N TYR A 414 9.43 -20.67 11.11
CA TYR A 414 9.51 -19.43 10.34
C TYR A 414 8.13 -19.03 9.85
N VAL A 415 7.92 -17.72 9.70
CA VAL A 415 6.77 -17.18 9.02
C VAL A 415 7.17 -16.78 7.61
N GLY A 416 6.34 -17.12 6.64
CA GLY A 416 6.53 -16.76 5.24
C GLY A 416 5.21 -16.56 4.53
N ARG A 417 5.27 -16.20 3.26
CA ARG A 417 4.11 -16.01 2.40
C ARG A 417 4.24 -16.83 1.13
N THR A 418 3.10 -17.26 0.61
CA THR A 418 2.98 -17.81 -0.73
C THR A 418 2.64 -16.72 -1.76
N TYR A 419 2.55 -17.10 -3.05
CA TYR A 419 2.03 -16.18 -4.07
C TYR A 419 0.58 -15.73 -3.77
N ALA A 420 -0.14 -16.45 -2.93
CA ALA A 420 -1.54 -16.20 -2.57
C ALA A 420 -1.74 -15.07 -1.54
N ASP A 421 -0.65 -14.51 -1.01
CA ASP A 421 -0.72 -13.62 0.14
C ASP A 421 0.09 -12.34 -0.09
N ALA A 422 -0.56 -11.18 0.01
CA ALA A 422 0.09 -9.88 0.01
C ALA A 422 0.65 -9.55 1.41
N PRO A 423 1.83 -8.90 1.50
CA PRO A 423 2.46 -8.63 2.79
C PRO A 423 1.63 -7.72 3.69
N GLY A 424 1.49 -8.10 4.96
CA GLY A 424 0.82 -7.31 5.98
C GLY A 424 -0.70 -7.16 5.82
N ILE A 425 -1.31 -7.82 4.83
CA ILE A 425 -2.75 -7.69 4.51
C ILE A 425 -3.44 -9.05 4.58
N ASP A 426 -2.81 -10.09 4.03
CA ASP A 426 -3.37 -11.45 3.93
C ASP A 426 -2.73 -12.40 4.95
N GLY A 427 -2.94 -13.70 4.79
CA GLY A 427 -2.45 -14.74 5.69
C GLY A 427 -0.95 -15.05 5.53
N TYR A 428 -0.48 -15.93 6.39
CA TYR A 428 0.89 -16.42 6.43
C TYR A 428 0.95 -17.95 6.29
N MET A 429 2.14 -18.44 6.04
CA MET A 429 2.46 -19.85 6.20
C MET A 429 3.53 -20.02 7.27
N PHE A 430 3.20 -20.78 8.32
CA PHE A 430 4.13 -21.14 9.38
C PHE A 430 4.86 -22.43 8.98
N ILE A 431 6.20 -22.35 8.90
CA ILE A 431 7.05 -23.45 8.42
C ILE A 431 7.87 -23.99 9.59
N ASN A 432 7.59 -25.22 9.98
CA ASN A 432 8.35 -25.95 10.98
C ASN A 432 9.62 -26.51 10.34
N THR A 433 10.79 -26.07 10.81
CA THR A 433 12.08 -26.56 10.32
C THR A 433 13.19 -26.32 11.32
N GLY A 434 14.20 -27.21 11.32
CA GLY A 434 15.45 -27.02 12.04
C GLY A 434 16.54 -26.34 11.22
N GLU A 435 16.27 -26.02 9.96
CA GLU A 435 17.21 -25.33 9.07
C GLU A 435 17.32 -23.85 9.40
N LEU A 436 18.44 -23.24 9.08
CA LEU A 436 18.64 -21.80 9.21
C LEU A 436 18.23 -21.12 7.91
N LEU A 437 17.13 -20.35 7.98
CA LEU A 437 16.61 -19.57 6.87
C LEU A 437 16.77 -18.07 7.18
N MET A 438 16.91 -17.28 6.11
CA MET A 438 16.95 -15.82 6.20
C MET A 438 15.70 -15.20 5.57
N SER A 439 15.32 -14.04 6.05
CA SER A 439 14.25 -13.24 5.42
C SER A 439 14.57 -13.00 3.94
N GLY A 440 13.58 -13.22 3.08
CA GLY A 440 13.72 -13.17 1.64
C GLY A 440 14.21 -14.48 0.97
N ASP A 441 14.52 -15.54 1.73
CA ASP A 441 14.76 -16.85 1.13
C ASP A 441 13.47 -17.43 0.55
N PHE A 442 13.60 -18.12 -0.57
CA PHE A 442 12.52 -18.90 -1.16
C PHE A 442 12.75 -20.37 -0.89
N VAL A 443 11.77 -21.02 -0.27
CA VAL A 443 11.80 -22.46 0.02
C VAL A 443 10.56 -23.13 -0.55
N LYS A 444 10.67 -24.39 -0.91
CA LYS A 444 9.51 -25.21 -1.23
C LYS A 444 8.98 -25.81 0.08
N ALA A 445 7.72 -25.60 0.39
CA ALA A 445 7.10 -26.11 1.60
C ALA A 445 5.85 -26.92 1.29
N HIS A 446 5.67 -28.02 2.03
CA HIS A 446 4.52 -28.90 1.99
C HIS A 446 3.52 -28.46 3.05
N VAL A 447 2.25 -28.23 2.68
CA VAL A 447 1.19 -27.83 3.60
C VAL A 447 0.70 -29.03 4.40
N THR A 448 0.85 -28.97 5.71
CA THR A 448 0.44 -30.04 6.66
C THR A 448 -0.85 -29.72 7.41
N GLY A 449 -1.28 -28.46 7.42
CA GLY A 449 -2.50 -28.02 8.10
C GLY A 449 -2.92 -26.60 7.69
N SER A 450 -4.12 -26.19 8.13
CA SER A 450 -4.67 -24.85 7.95
C SER A 450 -5.25 -24.30 9.25
N LEU A 451 -5.23 -22.99 9.38
CA LEU A 451 -5.96 -22.19 10.37
C LEU A 451 -7.01 -21.36 9.62
N GLU A 452 -7.72 -20.48 10.33
CA GLU A 452 -8.77 -19.66 9.73
C GLU A 452 -8.27 -18.85 8.51
N TYR A 453 -7.06 -18.29 8.60
CA TYR A 453 -6.47 -17.47 7.53
C TYR A 453 -5.07 -17.91 7.11
N ASP A 454 -4.41 -18.76 7.91
CA ASP A 454 -3.01 -19.12 7.76
C ASP A 454 -2.84 -20.60 7.39
N LEU A 455 -1.66 -20.93 6.86
CA LEU A 455 -1.26 -22.28 6.57
C LEU A 455 -0.14 -22.75 7.52
N ILE A 456 -0.08 -24.05 7.75
CA ILE A 456 1.00 -24.71 8.49
C ILE A 456 1.69 -25.68 7.53
N GLY A 457 3.02 -25.70 7.53
CA GLY A 457 3.77 -26.59 6.67
C GLY A 457 5.16 -26.92 7.18
N GLU A 458 5.87 -27.71 6.41
CA GLU A 458 7.26 -28.11 6.61
C GLU A 458 8.02 -27.99 5.30
N ILE A 459 9.35 -27.91 5.37
CA ILE A 459 10.18 -27.90 4.16
C ILE A 459 9.91 -29.20 3.38
N ALA A 460 9.56 -29.08 2.12
CA ALA A 460 9.42 -30.22 1.24
C ALA A 460 10.81 -30.83 1.00
N ASP A 461 10.95 -32.14 1.20
CA ASP A 461 12.18 -32.86 0.85
C ASP A 461 12.52 -32.58 -0.62
N GLU A 462 13.72 -32.12 -0.90
CA GLU A 462 14.23 -32.08 -2.27
C GLU A 462 14.31 -33.52 -2.79
N TYR A 463 13.30 -33.94 -3.55
CA TYR A 463 13.52 -35.04 -4.48
C TYR A 463 14.53 -34.54 -5.49
N THR A 464 15.82 -34.88 -5.27
CA THR A 464 16.87 -34.82 -6.29
C THR A 464 16.44 -35.70 -7.47
N GLU A 465 15.95 -35.10 -8.56
CA GLU A 465 16.02 -35.66 -9.89
C GLU A 465 17.18 -35.03 -10.67
#